data_0a36d0c4f7190ab453536c5ff317cf15
#
_entry.id   0a36d0c4f7190ab453536c5ff317cf15
#
_cell.length_a   1.000
_cell.length_b   1.000
_cell.length_c   1.000
_cell.angle_alpha   90.00
_cell.angle_beta   90.00
_cell.angle_gamma   90.00
#
_symmetry.space_group_name_H-M   'P 1'
#
loop_
_entity.id
_entity.type
_entity.pdbx_description
1 polymer ?
#
loop_
_entity_poly.entity_id
_entity_poly.type
_entity_poly.pdbx_seq_one_letter_code
_entity_poly.pdbx_strand_id
1 'polypeptide(L)'
;MDTQGLVIKAKVHPADLHDKEGAKLLLAPLVGQLPRMAKVWGDSAYQGLKKWLQQALGWELEVVKHWWTGLRWVWVPEGQEPPALDIPAGFQVLPRRWVVERTFGWLGRNRRLSKDYEFLPETEEAFIYIGMVRLMLRRLAKTP
;
A
#
# COMPACT_ATOMS: atom_id res chain seq x y z
N MET A 1 3.23 4.76 4.10
CA MET A 1 4.01 4.19 5.22
C MET A 1 5.45 3.96 4.79
N ASP A 2 6.36 3.89 5.76
CA ASP A 2 7.76 3.56 5.52
C ASP A 2 8.01 2.05 5.46
N THR A 3 9.26 1.64 5.29
CA THR A 3 9.67 0.22 5.22
C THR A 3 9.51 -0.54 6.55
N GLN A 4 9.32 0.17 7.65
CA GLN A 4 9.04 -0.41 8.97
C GLN A 4 7.55 -0.50 9.28
N GLY A 5 6.69 -0.01 8.37
CA GLY A 5 5.24 0.01 8.51
C GLY A 5 4.71 1.20 9.34
N LEU A 6 5.52 2.22 9.57
CA LEU A 6 5.06 3.44 10.21
C LEU A 6 4.35 4.33 9.18
N VAL A 7 3.17 4.82 9.51
CA VAL A 7 2.38 5.67 8.62
C VAL A 7 3.04 7.04 8.50
N ILE A 8 3.43 7.42 7.29
CA ILE A 8 3.96 8.75 6.98
C ILE A 8 2.80 9.72 6.74
N LYS A 9 1.84 9.31 5.94
CA LYS A 9 0.64 10.06 5.61
C LYS A 9 -0.54 9.13 5.44
N ALA A 10 -1.70 9.53 5.95
CA ALA A 10 -2.99 8.91 5.71
C ALA A 10 -3.93 9.94 5.08
N LYS A 11 -4.85 9.50 4.25
CA LYS A 11 -5.95 10.27 3.70
C LYS A 11 -7.18 9.38 3.62
N VAL A 12 -8.26 9.82 4.22
CA VAL A 12 -9.58 9.20 4.10
C VAL A 12 -10.35 9.94 3.02
N HIS A 13 -10.98 9.21 2.14
CA HIS A 13 -11.77 9.75 1.04
C HIS A 13 -12.99 8.86 0.78
N PRO A 14 -14.03 9.35 0.11
CA PRO A 14 -15.20 8.56 -0.26
C PRO A 14 -14.82 7.32 -1.09
N ALA A 15 -15.57 6.23 -0.92
CA ALA A 15 -15.29 4.94 -1.55
C ALA A 15 -15.51 4.94 -3.08
N ASP A 16 -16.22 5.91 -3.62
CA ASP A 16 -16.43 6.12 -5.05
C ASP A 16 -15.24 6.76 -5.76
N LEU A 17 -14.29 7.32 -5.00
CA LEU A 17 -13.06 7.88 -5.57
C LEU A 17 -12.10 6.76 -5.98
N HIS A 18 -11.69 6.79 -7.24
CA HIS A 18 -10.78 5.79 -7.77
C HIS A 18 -9.40 5.84 -7.08
N ASP A 19 -8.81 4.68 -6.76
CA ASP A 19 -7.54 4.54 -6.04
C ASP A 19 -6.42 5.45 -6.55
N LYS A 20 -6.32 5.65 -7.87
CA LYS A 20 -5.31 6.54 -8.46
C LYS A 20 -5.50 8.00 -8.06
N GLU A 21 -6.75 8.46 -8.01
CA GLU A 21 -7.04 9.84 -7.61
C GLU A 21 -6.85 10.00 -6.10
N GLY A 22 -7.28 9.03 -5.29
CA GLY A 22 -6.97 8.97 -3.87
C GLY A 22 -5.46 9.03 -3.58
N ALA A 23 -4.66 8.29 -4.36
CA ALA A 23 -3.21 8.33 -4.23
C ALA A 23 -2.61 9.70 -4.58
N LYS A 24 -3.13 10.40 -5.59
CA LYS A 24 -2.69 11.77 -5.91
C LYS A 24 -3.02 12.75 -4.78
N LEU A 25 -4.24 12.67 -4.22
CA LEU A 25 -4.64 13.47 -3.05
C LEU A 25 -3.73 13.23 -1.84
N LEU A 26 -3.32 11.98 -1.64
CA LEU A 26 -2.41 11.60 -0.57
C LEU A 26 -0.99 12.12 -0.78
N LEU A 27 -0.46 12.01 -2.00
CA LEU A 27 0.96 12.17 -2.29
C LEU A 27 1.32 13.59 -2.76
N ALA A 28 0.43 14.30 -3.44
CA ALA A 28 0.71 15.65 -3.93
C ALA A 28 1.15 16.63 -2.82
N PRO A 29 0.54 16.65 -1.61
CA PRO A 29 0.99 17.53 -0.54
C PRO A 29 2.38 17.21 0.01
N LEU A 30 2.98 16.06 -0.35
CA LEU A 30 4.30 15.64 0.13
C LEU A 30 5.45 16.15 -0.74
N VAL A 31 5.17 16.89 -1.80
CA VAL A 31 6.18 17.53 -2.65
C VAL A 31 7.12 18.38 -1.77
N GLY A 32 8.42 18.11 -1.86
CA GLY A 32 9.44 18.82 -1.09
C GLY A 32 9.52 18.50 0.40
N GLN A 33 8.55 17.77 0.97
CA GLN A 33 8.55 17.44 2.41
C GLN A 33 9.43 16.22 2.74
N LEU A 34 9.69 15.36 1.78
CA LEU A 34 10.41 14.12 1.96
C LEU A 34 11.63 14.04 1.02
N PRO A 35 12.69 14.83 1.27
CA PRO A 35 13.81 15.00 0.33
C PRO A 35 14.63 13.72 0.10
N ARG A 36 14.57 12.75 1.01
CA ARG A 36 15.26 11.45 0.88
C ARG A 36 14.39 10.36 0.25
N MET A 37 13.13 10.66 -0.08
CA MET A 37 12.23 9.68 -0.67
C MET A 37 12.51 9.57 -2.16
N ALA A 38 12.83 8.36 -2.61
CA ALA A 38 13.17 8.08 -4.00
C ALA A 38 12.20 7.07 -4.64
N LYS A 39 11.61 6.17 -3.84
CA LYS A 39 10.82 5.05 -4.34
C LYS A 39 9.58 4.79 -3.52
N VAL A 40 8.49 4.48 -4.22
CA VAL A 40 7.21 4.05 -3.66
C VAL A 40 6.87 2.66 -4.19
N TRP A 41 6.38 1.78 -3.33
CA TRP A 41 5.83 0.48 -3.72
C TRP A 41 4.30 0.55 -3.69
N GLY A 42 3.69 0.06 -4.75
CA GLY A 42 2.24 -0.05 -4.86
C GLY A 42 1.83 -1.36 -5.50
N ASP A 43 0.57 -1.69 -5.45
CA ASP A 43 0.02 -2.81 -6.19
C ASP A 43 -0.31 -2.45 -7.65
N SER A 44 -0.88 -3.38 -8.38
CA SER A 44 -1.19 -3.21 -9.80
C SER A 44 -2.23 -2.11 -10.08
N ALA A 45 -3.09 -1.75 -9.11
CA ALA A 45 -4.07 -0.69 -9.25
C ALA A 45 -3.40 0.68 -9.48
N TYR A 46 -2.19 0.87 -8.94
CA TYR A 46 -1.44 2.13 -9.05
C TYR A 46 -0.52 2.21 -10.27
N GLN A 47 -0.45 1.20 -11.13
CA GLN A 47 0.47 1.19 -12.28
C GLN A 47 0.35 2.45 -13.17
N GLY A 48 -0.84 3.02 -13.32
CA GLY A 48 -1.08 4.24 -14.10
C GLY A 48 -0.48 5.52 -13.51
N LEU A 49 -0.02 5.49 -12.24
CA LEU A 49 0.57 6.66 -11.58
C LEU A 49 2.07 6.83 -11.84
N LYS A 50 2.73 5.88 -12.48
CA LYS A 50 4.20 5.87 -12.64
C LYS A 50 4.72 7.18 -13.26
N LYS A 51 4.13 7.63 -14.37
CA LYS A 51 4.53 8.87 -15.05
C LYS A 51 4.27 10.10 -14.18
N TRP A 52 3.11 10.17 -13.55
CA TRP A 52 2.76 11.29 -12.70
C TRP A 52 3.68 11.41 -11.48
N LEU A 53 3.97 10.30 -10.78
CA LEU A 53 4.89 10.28 -9.64
C LEU A 53 6.29 10.77 -10.01
N GLN A 54 6.82 10.32 -11.14
CA GLN A 54 8.12 10.74 -11.63
C GLN A 54 8.14 12.24 -11.95
N GLN A 55 7.10 12.76 -12.60
CA GLN A 55 7.04 14.16 -13.02
C GLN A 55 6.75 15.12 -11.87
N ALA A 56 5.82 14.76 -10.99
CA ALA A 56 5.34 15.64 -9.91
C ALA A 56 6.23 15.60 -8.66
N LEU A 57 6.80 14.44 -8.34
CA LEU A 57 7.51 14.19 -7.08
C LEU A 57 8.96 13.74 -7.28
N GLY A 58 9.35 13.36 -8.48
CA GLY A 58 10.67 12.78 -8.76
C GLY A 58 10.86 11.36 -8.22
N TRP A 59 9.77 10.69 -7.81
CA TRP A 59 9.82 9.36 -7.20
C TRP A 59 9.54 8.26 -8.21
N GLU A 60 10.23 7.13 -8.04
CA GLU A 60 9.98 5.92 -8.81
C GLU A 60 8.84 5.13 -8.19
N LEU A 61 7.88 4.65 -9.01
CA LEU A 61 6.87 3.67 -8.61
C LEU A 61 7.30 2.28 -9.03
N GLU A 62 7.51 1.41 -8.07
CA GLU A 62 7.67 -0.03 -8.27
C GLU A 62 6.36 -0.75 -7.97
N VAL A 63 5.80 -1.39 -9.00
CA VAL A 63 4.54 -2.14 -8.86
C VAL A 63 4.86 -3.57 -8.46
N VAL A 64 4.43 -3.96 -7.27
CA VAL A 64 4.55 -5.34 -6.78
C VAL A 64 3.46 -6.19 -7.44
N LYS A 65 3.88 -7.07 -8.34
CA LYS A 65 2.97 -7.98 -9.06
C LYS A 65 2.97 -9.35 -8.41
N HIS A 66 1.81 -9.99 -8.38
CA HIS A 66 1.72 -11.43 -8.12
C HIS A 66 2.30 -12.23 -9.30
N TRP A 67 2.82 -13.41 -9.03
CA TRP A 67 3.36 -14.29 -10.08
C TRP A 67 2.31 -14.64 -11.15
N TRP A 68 1.02 -14.70 -10.77
CA TRP A 68 -0.08 -14.93 -11.72
C TRP A 68 -0.54 -13.65 -12.46
N THR A 69 0.04 -12.49 -12.16
CA THR A 69 -0.33 -11.24 -12.84
C THR A 69 0.15 -11.28 -14.29
N GLY A 70 -0.78 -11.29 -15.22
CA GLY A 70 -0.50 -11.41 -16.66
C GLY A 70 -0.78 -12.79 -17.23
N LEU A 71 -1.08 -13.78 -16.39
CA LEU A 71 -1.63 -15.06 -16.88
C LEU A 71 -3.02 -14.78 -17.43
N ARG A 72 -3.16 -14.97 -18.74
CA ARG A 72 -4.45 -14.91 -19.43
C ARG A 72 -4.96 -16.31 -19.61
N TRP A 73 -6.28 -16.49 -19.65
CA TRP A 73 -6.89 -17.69 -20.16
C TRP A 73 -6.42 -17.90 -21.59
N VAL A 74 -5.65 -18.96 -21.81
CA VAL A 74 -5.21 -19.38 -23.14
C VAL A 74 -6.17 -20.47 -23.57
N TRP A 75 -6.90 -20.23 -24.66
CA TRP A 75 -7.66 -21.29 -25.29
C TRP A 75 -6.67 -22.28 -25.93
N VAL A 76 -6.72 -23.54 -25.52
CA VAL A 76 -5.86 -24.59 -26.04
C VAL A 76 -6.75 -25.49 -26.91
N PRO A 77 -6.43 -25.66 -28.21
CA PRO A 77 -7.15 -26.59 -29.07
C PRO A 77 -7.13 -28.02 -28.51
N GLU A 78 -8.19 -28.78 -28.80
CA GLU A 78 -8.28 -30.18 -28.40
C GLU A 78 -7.09 -30.98 -28.97
N GLY A 79 -6.37 -31.71 -28.11
CA GLY A 79 -5.19 -32.48 -28.49
C GLY A 79 -3.84 -31.73 -28.37
N GLN A 80 -3.82 -30.47 -27.93
CA GLN A 80 -2.58 -29.80 -27.61
C GLN A 80 -2.39 -29.72 -26.08
N GLU A 81 -1.14 -29.86 -25.64
CA GLU A 81 -0.83 -29.65 -24.23
C GLU A 81 -0.84 -28.14 -23.91
N PRO A 82 -1.45 -27.72 -22.76
CA PRO A 82 -1.39 -26.33 -22.34
C PRO A 82 0.06 -25.91 -22.09
N PRO A 83 0.41 -24.63 -22.33
CA PRO A 83 1.75 -24.15 -22.05
C PRO A 83 2.11 -24.41 -20.59
N ALA A 84 3.32 -24.93 -20.35
CA ALA A 84 3.82 -25.19 -19.00
C ALA A 84 3.85 -23.86 -18.23
N LEU A 85 3.05 -23.75 -17.19
CA LEU A 85 3.08 -22.63 -16.28
C LEU A 85 4.15 -22.90 -15.21
N ASP A 86 5.14 -22.04 -15.12
CA ASP A 86 6.10 -22.06 -14.01
C ASP A 86 5.38 -21.55 -12.74
N ILE A 87 4.65 -22.48 -12.10
CA ILE A 87 3.92 -22.19 -10.87
C ILE A 87 4.87 -22.44 -9.70
N PRO A 88 5.28 -21.40 -8.97
CA PRO A 88 6.13 -21.59 -7.80
C PRO A 88 5.46 -22.52 -6.80
N ALA A 89 6.19 -23.51 -6.31
CA ALA A 89 5.69 -24.42 -5.29
C ALA A 89 5.55 -23.71 -3.94
N GLY A 90 4.41 -23.90 -3.27
CA GLY A 90 4.15 -23.41 -1.93
C GLY A 90 3.80 -21.92 -1.83
N PHE A 91 3.81 -21.42 -0.60
CA PHE A 91 3.47 -20.01 -0.31
C PHE A 91 4.61 -19.08 -0.72
N GLN A 92 4.31 -18.13 -1.61
CA GLN A 92 5.27 -17.11 -2.06
C GLN A 92 5.04 -15.80 -1.31
N VAL A 93 6.03 -15.39 -0.53
CA VAL A 93 6.02 -14.08 0.13
C VAL A 93 6.29 -12.99 -0.89
N LEU A 94 5.31 -12.12 -1.12
CA LEU A 94 5.52 -10.94 -1.96
C LEU A 94 6.35 -9.91 -1.20
N PRO A 95 7.52 -9.52 -1.71
CA PRO A 95 8.35 -8.50 -1.08
C PRO A 95 7.54 -7.24 -0.79
N ARG A 96 7.71 -6.68 0.42
CA ARG A 96 7.09 -5.41 0.86
C ARG A 96 5.58 -5.42 1.10
N ARG A 97 4.81 -6.38 0.57
CA ARG A 97 3.35 -6.42 0.77
C ARG A 97 2.98 -6.68 2.23
N TRP A 98 3.66 -7.61 2.89
CA TRP A 98 3.40 -7.93 4.29
C TRP A 98 3.56 -6.72 5.25
N VAL A 99 4.34 -5.69 4.84
CA VAL A 99 4.49 -4.45 5.62
C VAL A 99 3.15 -3.72 5.75
N VAL A 100 2.38 -3.69 4.65
CA VAL A 100 1.03 -3.07 4.61
C VAL A 100 0.08 -3.84 5.51
N GLU A 101 0.01 -5.16 5.33
CA GLU A 101 -0.87 -6.05 6.11
C GLU A 101 -0.56 -5.98 7.61
N ARG A 102 0.72 -5.96 7.96
CA ARG A 102 1.18 -5.78 9.35
C ARG A 102 0.75 -4.44 9.92
N THR A 103 0.85 -3.36 9.15
CA THR A 103 0.45 -2.02 9.60
C THR A 103 -1.05 -1.96 9.86
N PHE A 104 -1.86 -2.50 8.96
CA PHE A 104 -3.30 -2.63 9.19
C PHE A 104 -3.61 -3.51 10.42
N GLY A 105 -2.88 -4.61 10.61
CA GLY A 105 -3.00 -5.44 11.81
C GLY A 105 -2.70 -4.69 13.10
N TRP A 106 -1.75 -3.73 13.10
CA TRP A 106 -1.48 -2.89 14.27
C TRP A 106 -2.58 -1.86 14.51
N LEU A 107 -3.07 -1.21 13.45
CA LEU A 107 -4.14 -0.22 13.53
C LEU A 107 -5.45 -0.87 13.99
N GLY A 108 -5.82 -2.01 13.42
CA GLY A 108 -7.05 -2.75 13.77
C GLY A 108 -7.12 -3.25 15.23
N ARG A 109 -5.99 -3.27 15.96
CA ARG A 109 -5.99 -3.51 17.42
C ARG A 109 -6.52 -2.33 18.24
N ASN A 110 -6.71 -1.18 17.62
CA ASN A 110 -7.34 -0.04 18.26
C ASN A 110 -8.83 -0.08 17.94
N ARG A 111 -9.68 -0.12 18.97
CA ARG A 111 -11.13 -0.28 18.83
C ARG A 111 -11.74 0.71 17.83
N ARG A 112 -11.28 1.97 17.84
CA ARG A 112 -11.79 3.03 16.95
C ARG A 112 -11.39 2.86 15.49
N LEU A 113 -10.36 2.06 15.20
CA LEU A 113 -9.85 1.80 13.85
C LEU A 113 -10.22 0.39 13.35
N SER A 114 -11.06 -0.35 14.09
CA SER A 114 -11.51 -1.67 13.66
C SER A 114 -12.65 -1.63 12.64
N LYS A 115 -13.34 -0.50 12.55
CA LYS A 115 -14.38 -0.16 11.58
C LYS A 115 -14.36 1.35 11.39
N ASP A 116 -15.02 1.83 10.35
CA ASP A 116 -15.30 3.24 10.15
C ASP A 116 -16.44 3.67 11.09
N TYR A 117 -16.11 4.45 12.12
CA TYR A 117 -17.04 4.97 13.11
C TYR A 117 -17.16 6.50 13.06
N GLU A 118 -16.29 7.15 12.29
CA GLU A 118 -16.19 8.60 12.34
C GLU A 118 -16.96 9.22 11.17
N PHE A 119 -17.70 10.27 11.46
CA PHE A 119 -18.44 11.01 10.44
C PHE A 119 -17.54 11.91 9.59
N LEU A 120 -16.49 12.45 10.20
CA LEU A 120 -15.55 13.34 9.53
C LEU A 120 -14.27 12.59 9.16
N PRO A 121 -13.85 12.61 7.89
CA PRO A 121 -12.60 11.98 7.43
C PRO A 121 -11.38 12.42 8.22
N GLU A 122 -11.31 13.68 8.63
CA GLU A 122 -10.20 14.24 9.40
C GLU A 122 -10.09 13.60 10.79
N THR A 123 -11.23 13.22 11.38
CA THR A 123 -11.25 12.54 12.68
C THR A 123 -10.68 11.13 12.55
N GLU A 124 -11.06 10.40 11.50
CA GLU A 124 -10.49 9.07 11.21
C GLU A 124 -8.98 9.15 10.95
N GLU A 125 -8.54 10.13 10.14
CA GLU A 125 -7.11 10.38 9.91
C GLU A 125 -6.38 10.65 11.24
N ALA A 126 -6.96 11.46 12.14
CA ALA A 126 -6.37 11.74 13.45
C ALA A 126 -6.23 10.48 14.31
N PHE A 127 -7.22 9.58 14.32
CA PHE A 127 -7.13 8.30 15.05
C PHE A 127 -6.05 7.39 14.48
N ILE A 128 -5.82 7.39 13.16
CA ILE A 128 -4.70 6.65 12.53
C ILE A 128 -3.37 7.17 13.11
N TYR A 129 -3.16 8.48 13.16
CA TYR A 129 -1.94 9.07 13.72
C TYR A 129 -1.79 8.79 15.22
N ILE A 130 -2.86 8.88 16.01
CA ILE A 130 -2.83 8.54 17.45
C ILE A 130 -2.44 7.07 17.63
N GLY A 131 -2.99 6.16 16.82
CA GLY A 131 -2.62 4.74 16.82
C GLY A 131 -1.14 4.52 16.52
N MET A 132 -0.58 5.27 15.55
CA MET A 132 0.85 5.22 15.22
C MET A 132 1.73 5.81 16.35
N VAL A 133 1.37 6.93 16.93
CA VAL A 133 2.09 7.53 18.06
C VAL A 133 2.15 6.53 19.23
N ARG A 134 1.03 5.90 19.56
CA ARG A 134 1.00 4.85 20.60
C ARG A 134 1.96 3.70 20.29
N LEU A 135 1.99 3.26 19.03
CA LEU A 135 2.91 2.20 18.60
C LEU A 135 4.37 2.63 18.76
N MET A 136 4.71 3.83 18.29
CA MET A 136 6.07 4.38 18.37
C MET A 136 6.53 4.54 19.82
N LEU A 137 5.71 5.09 20.69
CA LEU A 137 6.00 5.23 22.13
C LEU A 137 6.26 3.88 22.79
N ARG A 138 5.46 2.85 22.46
CA ARG A 138 5.68 1.50 22.96
C ARG A 138 6.99 0.88 22.48
N ARG A 139 7.43 1.19 21.28
CA ARG A 139 8.73 0.72 20.77
C ARG A 139 9.86 1.43 21.49
N LEU A 140 9.80 2.76 21.65
CA LEU A 140 10.80 3.51 22.37
C LEU A 140 10.92 3.07 23.84
N ALA A 141 9.81 2.81 24.51
CA ALA A 141 9.80 2.33 25.90
C ALA A 141 10.36 0.90 26.08
N LYS A 142 10.50 0.11 25.00
CA LYS A 142 11.08 -1.22 25.03
C LYS A 142 12.54 -1.28 24.57
N THR A 143 13.07 -0.17 24.09
CA THR A 143 14.49 -0.05 23.74
C THR A 143 15.26 0.14 25.04
N PRO A 144 16.22 -0.74 25.38
CA PRO A 144 17.05 -0.62 26.57
C PRO A 144 17.92 0.63 26.52
#